data_0d3270204683222288c8186a8ae2701c
#
_entry.id   0d3270204683222288c8186a8ae2701c
#
_cell.length_a   1.000
_cell.length_b   1.000
_cell.length_c   1.000
_cell.angle_alpha   90.00
_cell.angle_beta   90.00
_cell.angle_gamma   90.00
#
_symmetry.space_group_name_H-M   'P 1'
#
loop_
_entity.id
_entity.type
_entity.pdbx_description
1 polymer ?
#
loop_
_entity_poly.entity_id
_entity_poly.type
_entity_poly.pdbx_seq_one_letter_code
_entity_poly.pdbx_strand_id
1 'polypeptide(L)'
;MNMKSYLKILLVTLILASCGQKEQEPFWLGADLGWITQYEAWGHKFYTKDGQEMECTALMKELGLNAVRHRVWVDPSKYGNWCSKEDLLVKCQRAKALDMEILLDFHYSDWWADPAKQNIPASWSGHSYEQMKQDLWNHTVEVLNYLKDNGITPKWIQVGNETRNGFLWSVKSNKFGWPELDENGNTTITESMGHVDRNPEQYAGFFATGYEACKSVFPKSIVMVHLDNGFDKDLYDYNLGVLKDNGAKWDMIGMSLYPFWALDGGFRTDEDQVITDCIENIKYVSKKFGCDVMIVETGFLVDESDPARMERSRSQLARTIRESINNTNGVCKGVFYWEPECRPSQYKLGAFTEDGRPTVIMDAFKDWSE
;
A
#
# COMPACT_ATOMS: atom_id res chain seq x y z
N MET A 1 -77.06 40.90 -7.30
CA MET A 1 -75.76 41.64 -7.41
C MET A 1 -74.67 40.69 -6.87
N ASN A 2 -73.94 40.14 -7.78
CA ASN A 2 -72.96 39.05 -7.46
C ASN A 2 -71.62 39.67 -7.03
N MET A 3 -71.15 39.20 -5.90
CA MET A 3 -69.78 39.50 -5.44
C MET A 3 -68.97 38.20 -5.47
N LYS A 4 -68.12 38.04 -6.51
CA LYS A 4 -67.23 36.90 -6.67
C LYS A 4 -66.00 37.11 -5.77
N SER A 5 -65.85 36.24 -4.78
CA SER A 5 -64.68 36.15 -3.91
C SER A 5 -63.56 35.46 -4.66
N TYR A 6 -62.43 36.09 -4.90
CA TYR A 6 -61.21 35.47 -5.44
C TYR A 6 -60.36 34.95 -4.28
N LEU A 7 -60.34 33.62 -4.14
CA LEU A 7 -59.42 32.90 -3.23
C LEU A 7 -58.08 32.76 -3.94
N LYS A 8 -57.08 33.56 -3.57
CA LYS A 8 -55.69 33.39 -4.02
C LYS A 8 -55.04 32.28 -3.16
N ILE A 9 -54.86 31.13 -3.76
CA ILE A 9 -54.06 30.06 -3.18
C ILE A 9 -52.58 30.40 -3.37
N LEU A 10 -51.89 30.75 -2.28
CA LEU A 10 -50.45 30.97 -2.24
C LEU A 10 -49.76 29.61 -2.12
N LEU A 11 -49.24 29.10 -3.26
CA LEU A 11 -48.44 27.87 -3.27
C LEU A 11 -47.04 28.25 -2.75
N VAL A 12 -46.78 27.96 -1.47
CA VAL A 12 -45.42 28.09 -0.91
C VAL A 12 -44.68 26.79 -1.25
N THR A 13 -43.85 26.88 -2.30
CA THR A 13 -42.91 25.81 -2.63
C THR A 13 -41.76 25.84 -1.61
N LEU A 14 -41.80 24.95 -0.61
CA LEU A 14 -40.64 24.67 0.23
C LEU A 14 -39.59 23.97 -0.62
N ILE A 15 -38.60 24.71 -1.05
CA ILE A 15 -37.33 24.12 -1.56
C ILE A 15 -36.59 23.64 -0.33
N LEU A 16 -36.72 22.33 -0.03
CA LEU A 16 -35.82 21.62 0.87
C LEU A 16 -34.45 21.58 0.18
N ALA A 17 -33.59 22.55 0.49
CA ALA A 17 -32.18 22.44 0.22
C ALA A 17 -31.66 21.27 1.08
N SER A 18 -31.65 20.08 0.51
CA SER A 18 -30.88 18.97 1.03
C SER A 18 -29.41 19.38 0.93
N CYS A 19 -28.86 19.96 2.00
CA CYS A 19 -27.43 19.94 2.23
C CYS A 19 -27.06 18.44 2.34
N GLY A 20 -26.67 17.85 1.23
CA GLY A 20 -26.04 16.53 1.23
C GLY A 20 -24.78 16.65 2.09
N GLN A 21 -24.87 16.21 3.35
CA GLN A 21 -23.67 15.87 4.08
C GLN A 21 -22.94 14.86 3.19
N LYS A 22 -21.75 15.22 2.67
CA LYS A 22 -20.85 14.23 2.11
C LYS A 22 -20.70 13.19 3.22
N GLU A 23 -21.14 11.95 2.97
CA GLU A 23 -20.82 10.86 3.85
C GLU A 23 -19.31 10.90 4.08
N GLN A 24 -18.92 10.97 5.33
CA GLN A 24 -17.50 10.96 5.68
C GLN A 24 -16.96 9.58 5.30
N GLU A 25 -15.96 9.54 4.42
CA GLU A 25 -15.33 8.27 4.05
C GLU A 25 -14.86 7.55 5.32
N PRO A 26 -15.04 6.21 5.40
CA PRO A 26 -14.58 5.46 6.53
C PRO A 26 -13.06 5.49 6.62
N PHE A 27 -12.52 5.25 7.81
CA PHE A 27 -11.10 4.97 7.95
C PHE A 27 -10.82 3.56 7.39
N TRP A 28 -9.75 3.42 6.58
CA TRP A 28 -9.47 2.20 5.86
C TRP A 28 -8.55 1.30 6.69
N LEU A 29 -9.06 0.14 7.04
CA LEU A 29 -8.34 -0.93 7.71
C LEU A 29 -8.08 -2.02 6.68
N GLY A 30 -6.82 -2.23 6.31
CA GLY A 30 -6.49 -3.09 5.20
C GLY A 30 -5.40 -4.11 5.50
N ALA A 31 -5.22 -5.01 4.54
CA ALA A 31 -4.10 -5.94 4.50
C ALA A 31 -3.54 -6.05 3.09
N ASP A 32 -2.21 -6.18 2.99
CA ASP A 32 -1.57 -6.71 1.78
C ASP A 32 -1.74 -8.24 1.81
N LEU A 33 -2.30 -8.79 0.74
CA LEU A 33 -2.60 -10.21 0.60
C LEU A 33 -2.01 -10.75 -0.71
N GLY A 34 -0.78 -10.38 -1.01
CA GLY A 34 -0.12 -10.74 -2.26
C GLY A 34 0.16 -12.23 -2.40
N TRP A 35 0.37 -12.96 -1.30
CA TRP A 35 0.73 -14.38 -1.30
C TRP A 35 -0.45 -15.36 -1.24
N ILE A 36 -1.68 -14.95 -1.03
CA ILE A 36 -2.79 -15.87 -0.75
C ILE A 36 -2.97 -16.96 -1.82
N THR A 37 -2.94 -16.63 -3.10
CA THR A 37 -3.08 -17.58 -4.21
C THR A 37 -1.93 -18.58 -4.26
N GLN A 38 -0.72 -18.13 -3.97
CA GLN A 38 0.48 -18.96 -3.89
C GLN A 38 0.42 -19.92 -2.70
N TYR A 39 -0.01 -19.44 -1.53
CA TYR A 39 -0.19 -20.27 -0.34
C TYR A 39 -1.24 -21.35 -0.55
N GLU A 40 -2.39 -20.99 -1.13
CA GLU A 40 -3.44 -21.95 -1.46
C GLU A 40 -2.94 -23.03 -2.45
N ALA A 41 -2.16 -22.63 -3.48
CA ALA A 41 -1.56 -23.57 -4.41
C ALA A 41 -0.55 -24.52 -3.75
N TRP A 42 0.08 -24.10 -2.66
CA TRP A 42 0.94 -24.96 -1.83
C TRP A 42 0.17 -25.79 -0.81
N GLY A 43 -1.18 -25.72 -0.82
CA GLY A 43 -2.05 -26.50 0.05
C GLY A 43 -2.21 -25.88 1.45
N HIS A 44 -1.83 -24.62 1.64
CA HIS A 44 -2.09 -23.91 2.89
C HIS A 44 -3.58 -23.58 3.00
N LYS A 45 -4.11 -23.69 4.19
CA LYS A 45 -5.48 -23.37 4.55
C LYS A 45 -5.51 -22.34 5.65
N PHE A 46 -6.60 -21.59 5.70
CA PHE A 46 -6.83 -20.56 6.70
C PHE A 46 -8.07 -20.92 7.52
N TYR A 47 -8.06 -20.56 8.78
CA TYR A 47 -9.10 -20.90 9.72
C TYR A 47 -9.47 -19.68 10.58
N THR A 48 -10.73 -19.62 10.99
CA THR A 48 -11.17 -18.72 12.05
C THR A 48 -10.52 -19.11 13.37
N LYS A 49 -10.62 -18.26 14.40
CA LYS A 49 -10.06 -18.57 15.74
C LYS A 49 -10.65 -19.84 16.36
N ASP A 50 -11.91 -20.15 16.08
CA ASP A 50 -12.60 -21.37 16.53
C ASP A 50 -12.36 -22.59 15.64
N GLY A 51 -11.54 -22.44 14.57
CA GLY A 51 -11.05 -23.55 13.76
C GLY A 51 -11.92 -23.90 12.55
N GLN A 52 -12.84 -23.03 12.14
CA GLN A 52 -13.59 -23.21 10.90
C GLN A 52 -12.73 -22.80 9.71
N GLU A 53 -12.58 -23.67 8.70
CA GLU A 53 -11.86 -23.34 7.45
C GLU A 53 -12.59 -22.22 6.71
N MET A 54 -11.84 -21.19 6.29
CA MET A 54 -12.38 -20.01 5.59
C MET A 54 -11.38 -19.51 4.54
N GLU A 55 -11.88 -18.97 3.42
CA GLU A 55 -11.05 -18.28 2.44
C GLU A 55 -10.41 -17.04 3.06
N CYS A 56 -9.13 -16.79 2.75
CA CYS A 56 -8.33 -15.80 3.47
C CYS A 56 -8.89 -14.36 3.36
N THR A 57 -9.33 -13.92 2.17
CA THR A 57 -9.89 -12.58 1.98
C THR A 57 -11.20 -12.41 2.78
N ALA A 58 -12.03 -13.46 2.81
CA ALA A 58 -13.26 -13.47 3.61
C ALA A 58 -12.94 -13.42 5.12
N LEU A 59 -11.91 -14.15 5.54
CA LEU A 59 -11.43 -14.11 6.92
C LEU A 59 -10.95 -12.71 7.31
N MET A 60 -10.22 -12.01 6.44
CA MET A 60 -9.82 -10.61 6.70
C MET A 60 -11.03 -9.70 6.87
N LYS A 61 -12.05 -9.85 6.03
CA LYS A 61 -13.32 -9.11 6.17
C LYS A 61 -13.98 -9.39 7.52
N GLU A 62 -14.02 -10.65 7.94
CA GLU A 62 -14.57 -11.03 9.26
C GLU A 62 -13.75 -10.44 10.40
N LEU A 63 -12.43 -10.33 10.26
CA LEU A 63 -11.54 -9.68 11.24
C LEU A 63 -11.69 -8.16 11.32
N GLY A 64 -12.54 -7.55 10.48
CA GLY A 64 -12.85 -6.12 10.52
C GLY A 64 -12.15 -5.27 9.46
N LEU A 65 -11.42 -5.89 8.54
CA LEU A 65 -10.77 -5.16 7.46
C LEU A 65 -11.79 -4.82 6.35
N ASN A 66 -11.60 -3.69 5.70
CA ASN A 66 -12.49 -3.17 4.66
C ASN A 66 -11.75 -2.82 3.36
N ALA A 67 -10.44 -3.07 3.30
CA ALA A 67 -9.61 -2.84 2.12
C ALA A 67 -8.52 -3.92 2.00
N VAL A 68 -8.01 -4.09 0.77
CA VAL A 68 -6.87 -4.97 0.47
C VAL A 68 -5.84 -4.22 -0.37
N ARG A 69 -4.57 -4.60 -0.24
CA ARG A 69 -3.50 -4.16 -1.12
C ARG A 69 -2.92 -5.38 -1.84
N HIS A 70 -2.72 -5.25 -3.15
CA HIS A 70 -2.17 -6.29 -4.00
C HIS A 70 -1.11 -5.72 -4.92
N ARG A 71 0.07 -6.34 -4.93
CA ARG A 71 1.16 -5.96 -5.84
C ARG A 71 1.02 -6.63 -7.20
N VAL A 72 1.63 -6.02 -8.19
CA VAL A 72 1.80 -6.57 -9.54
C VAL A 72 3.24 -6.42 -10.01
N TRP A 73 3.77 -7.49 -10.63
CA TRP A 73 5.09 -7.54 -11.25
C TRP A 73 4.99 -7.50 -12.78
N VAL A 74 6.10 -7.20 -13.46
CA VAL A 74 6.12 -7.06 -14.92
C VAL A 74 6.13 -8.43 -15.60
N ASP A 75 7.12 -9.28 -15.30
CA ASP A 75 7.19 -10.65 -15.80
C ASP A 75 7.62 -11.63 -14.68
N PRO A 76 6.67 -12.11 -13.88
CA PRO A 76 6.95 -13.08 -12.82
C PRO A 76 7.05 -14.54 -13.31
N SER A 77 7.19 -14.80 -14.60
CA SER A 77 7.17 -16.16 -15.18
C SER A 77 8.22 -17.09 -14.56
N LYS A 78 9.39 -16.57 -14.19
CA LYS A 78 10.43 -17.31 -13.48
C LYS A 78 10.06 -17.71 -12.06
N TYR A 79 9.03 -17.11 -11.50
CA TYR A 79 8.59 -17.28 -10.11
C TYR A 79 7.18 -17.87 -10.01
N GLY A 80 6.73 -18.57 -11.07
CA GLY A 80 5.45 -19.28 -11.08
C GLY A 80 4.24 -18.41 -11.42
N ASN A 81 4.46 -17.24 -12.02
CA ASN A 81 3.43 -16.25 -12.39
C ASN A 81 2.64 -15.66 -11.22
N TRP A 82 3.09 -15.84 -9.98
CA TRP A 82 2.50 -15.15 -8.83
C TRP A 82 2.71 -13.64 -9.00
N CYS A 83 1.70 -12.86 -8.64
CA CYS A 83 1.66 -11.41 -8.86
C CYS A 83 1.70 -10.98 -10.33
N SER A 84 1.38 -11.86 -11.30
CA SER A 84 1.04 -11.46 -12.67
C SER A 84 -0.31 -10.72 -12.68
N LYS A 85 -0.67 -10.07 -13.79
CA LYS A 85 -1.98 -9.40 -13.93
C LYS A 85 -3.16 -10.38 -13.83
N GLU A 86 -2.97 -11.65 -14.24
CA GLU A 86 -3.98 -12.71 -14.16
C GLU A 86 -4.18 -13.14 -12.69
N ASP A 87 -3.10 -13.36 -11.95
CA ASP A 87 -3.14 -13.68 -10.53
C ASP A 87 -3.71 -12.51 -9.70
N LEU A 88 -3.31 -11.28 -10.03
CA LEU A 88 -3.87 -10.05 -9.47
C LEU A 88 -5.39 -9.99 -9.65
N LEU A 89 -5.89 -10.30 -10.87
CA LEU A 89 -7.33 -10.27 -11.16
C LEU A 89 -8.11 -11.20 -10.23
N VAL A 90 -7.62 -12.42 -10.00
CA VAL A 90 -8.27 -13.40 -9.10
C VAL A 90 -8.41 -12.81 -7.70
N LYS A 91 -7.36 -12.20 -7.15
CA LYS A 91 -7.37 -11.57 -5.83
C LYS A 91 -8.31 -10.37 -5.76
N CYS A 92 -8.27 -9.51 -6.78
CA CYS A 92 -9.16 -8.36 -6.87
C CYS A 92 -10.65 -8.75 -6.99
N GLN A 93 -10.96 -9.85 -7.69
CA GLN A 93 -12.34 -10.36 -7.79
C GLN A 93 -12.86 -10.84 -6.44
N ARG A 94 -12.02 -11.49 -5.62
CA ARG A 94 -12.38 -11.91 -4.25
C ARG A 94 -12.69 -10.69 -3.39
N ALA A 95 -11.83 -9.68 -3.40
CA ALA A 95 -12.03 -8.44 -2.65
C ALA A 95 -13.33 -7.72 -3.07
N LYS A 96 -13.57 -7.59 -4.38
CA LYS A 96 -14.78 -6.99 -4.92
C LYS A 96 -16.05 -7.74 -4.50
N ALA A 97 -16.03 -9.08 -4.51
CA ALA A 97 -17.17 -9.90 -4.08
C ALA A 97 -17.55 -9.72 -2.61
N LEU A 98 -16.62 -9.18 -1.81
CA LEU A 98 -16.76 -8.89 -0.39
C LEU A 98 -16.96 -7.39 -0.10
N ASP A 99 -17.16 -6.55 -1.11
CA ASP A 99 -17.24 -5.09 -0.97
C ASP A 99 -16.04 -4.52 -0.19
N MET A 100 -14.82 -4.98 -0.50
CA MET A 100 -13.56 -4.42 0.01
C MET A 100 -12.93 -3.53 -1.05
N GLU A 101 -12.41 -2.38 -0.61
CA GLU A 101 -11.69 -1.47 -1.52
C GLU A 101 -10.31 -2.01 -1.87
N ILE A 102 -9.81 -1.65 -3.04
CA ILE A 102 -8.57 -2.19 -3.59
C ILE A 102 -7.52 -1.07 -3.72
N LEU A 103 -6.34 -1.31 -3.14
CA LEU A 103 -5.11 -0.60 -3.42
C LEU A 103 -4.24 -1.49 -4.29
N LEU A 104 -3.88 -1.00 -5.48
CA LEU A 104 -3.01 -1.69 -6.41
C LEU A 104 -1.59 -1.14 -6.30
N ASP A 105 -0.59 -2.02 -6.16
CA ASP A 105 0.81 -1.68 -6.00
C ASP A 105 1.65 -2.15 -7.20
N PHE A 106 2.17 -1.21 -7.99
CA PHE A 106 3.08 -1.50 -9.10
C PHE A 106 4.52 -1.54 -8.62
N HIS A 107 5.16 -2.72 -8.65
CA HIS A 107 6.58 -2.84 -8.32
C HIS A 107 7.52 -2.42 -9.46
N TYR A 108 7.08 -2.42 -10.71
CA TYR A 108 7.90 -2.17 -11.92
C TYR A 108 9.19 -2.98 -11.96
N SER A 109 9.10 -4.22 -11.56
CA SER A 109 10.17 -5.22 -11.54
C SER A 109 9.57 -6.60 -11.82
N ASP A 110 10.38 -7.59 -12.19
CA ASP A 110 9.94 -8.98 -12.37
C ASP A 110 9.82 -9.72 -11.03
N TRP A 111 10.26 -9.09 -9.95
CA TRP A 111 10.35 -9.64 -8.60
C TRP A 111 10.18 -8.53 -7.57
N TRP A 112 10.44 -8.82 -6.30
CA TRP A 112 10.40 -7.84 -5.22
C TRP A 112 11.20 -6.59 -5.53
N ALA A 113 10.55 -5.45 -5.41
CA ALA A 113 11.14 -4.12 -5.37
C ALA A 113 11.02 -3.58 -3.93
N ASP A 114 12.14 -3.15 -3.36
CA ASP A 114 12.25 -2.59 -2.02
C ASP A 114 13.46 -1.63 -1.96
N PRO A 115 13.72 -0.96 -0.82
CA PRO A 115 14.81 0.01 -0.74
C PRO A 115 16.21 -0.53 -1.04
N ALA A 116 16.42 -1.85 -0.95
CA ALA A 116 17.71 -2.47 -1.27
C ALA A 116 17.86 -2.82 -2.76
N LYS A 117 16.75 -2.93 -3.50
CA LYS A 117 16.73 -3.28 -4.91
C LYS A 117 15.45 -2.80 -5.60
N GLN A 118 15.60 -2.27 -6.80
CA GLN A 118 14.51 -1.79 -7.66
C GLN A 118 14.77 -2.25 -9.10
N ASN A 119 15.14 -3.54 -9.22
CA ASN A 119 15.70 -4.08 -10.44
C ASN A 119 14.80 -3.85 -11.65
N ILE A 120 15.41 -3.28 -12.68
CA ILE A 120 14.77 -3.09 -13.98
C ILE A 120 14.31 -4.46 -14.52
N PRO A 121 13.07 -4.56 -15.03
CA PRO A 121 12.59 -5.80 -15.65
C PRO A 121 13.53 -6.31 -16.75
N ALA A 122 13.72 -7.62 -16.85
CA ALA A 122 14.64 -8.20 -17.81
C ALA A 122 14.32 -7.80 -19.27
N SER A 123 13.02 -7.67 -19.59
CA SER A 123 12.56 -7.24 -20.91
C SER A 123 12.84 -5.77 -21.23
N TRP A 124 13.12 -4.94 -20.22
CA TRP A 124 13.43 -3.51 -20.36
C TRP A 124 14.93 -3.22 -20.25
N SER A 125 15.74 -4.25 -19.97
CA SER A 125 17.19 -4.09 -19.84
C SER A 125 17.83 -3.57 -21.12
N GLY A 126 18.71 -2.57 -20.99
CA GLY A 126 19.39 -1.93 -22.12
C GLY A 126 18.53 -0.89 -22.88
N HIS A 127 17.27 -0.68 -22.49
CA HIS A 127 16.47 0.38 -23.08
C HIS A 127 16.96 1.77 -22.63
N SER A 128 16.82 2.76 -23.53
CA SER A 128 17.04 4.16 -23.18
C SER A 128 15.97 4.67 -22.21
N TYR A 129 16.23 5.82 -21.59
CA TYR A 129 15.26 6.46 -20.71
C TYR A 129 13.86 6.63 -21.33
N GLU A 130 13.81 7.12 -22.58
CA GLU A 130 12.54 7.31 -23.29
C GLU A 130 11.83 5.99 -23.62
N GLN A 131 12.59 4.95 -23.98
CA GLN A 131 12.04 3.61 -24.20
C GLN A 131 11.49 3.04 -22.88
N MET A 132 12.21 3.18 -21.77
CA MET A 132 11.77 2.67 -20.47
C MET A 132 10.56 3.42 -19.93
N LYS A 133 10.42 4.73 -20.18
CA LYS A 133 9.17 5.46 -19.94
C LYS A 133 8.00 4.88 -20.73
N GLN A 134 8.22 4.52 -21.98
CA GLN A 134 7.19 3.90 -22.80
C GLN A 134 6.83 2.50 -22.30
N ASP A 135 7.80 1.71 -21.86
CA ASP A 135 7.57 0.39 -21.28
C ASP A 135 6.73 0.49 -19.98
N LEU A 136 7.11 1.42 -19.11
CA LEU A 136 6.37 1.69 -17.87
C LEU A 136 4.92 2.12 -18.18
N TRP A 137 4.73 3.02 -19.11
CA TRP A 137 3.41 3.44 -19.57
C TRP A 137 2.60 2.24 -20.09
N ASN A 138 3.18 1.48 -21.00
CA ASN A 138 2.50 0.35 -21.64
C ASN A 138 2.09 -0.71 -20.61
N HIS A 139 3.00 -1.09 -19.70
CA HIS A 139 2.71 -2.04 -18.63
C HIS A 139 1.60 -1.54 -17.72
N THR A 140 1.67 -0.28 -17.27
CA THR A 140 0.66 0.31 -16.40
C THR A 140 -0.72 0.31 -17.07
N VAL A 141 -0.80 0.79 -18.31
CA VAL A 141 -2.06 0.86 -19.07
C VAL A 141 -2.61 -0.54 -19.37
N GLU A 142 -1.74 -1.50 -19.70
CA GLU A 142 -2.13 -2.89 -19.95
C GLU A 142 -2.79 -3.52 -18.71
N VAL A 143 -2.12 -3.46 -17.55
CA VAL A 143 -2.66 -4.02 -16.30
C VAL A 143 -3.97 -3.35 -15.92
N LEU A 144 -4.03 -2.02 -15.98
CA LEU A 144 -5.23 -1.29 -15.59
C LEU A 144 -6.42 -1.52 -16.53
N ASN A 145 -6.19 -1.60 -17.84
CA ASN A 145 -7.25 -1.95 -18.78
C ASN A 145 -7.71 -3.41 -18.59
N TYR A 146 -6.78 -4.34 -18.34
CA TYR A 146 -7.13 -5.72 -18.03
C TYR A 146 -8.06 -5.83 -16.81
N LEU A 147 -7.76 -5.09 -15.74
CA LEU A 147 -8.65 -5.01 -14.57
C LEU A 147 -9.99 -4.35 -14.92
N LYS A 148 -9.98 -3.23 -15.66
CA LYS A 148 -11.19 -2.50 -16.07
C LYS A 148 -12.12 -3.33 -16.90
N ASP A 149 -11.59 -4.08 -17.88
CA ASP A 149 -12.37 -4.96 -18.76
C ASP A 149 -13.03 -6.12 -17.99
N ASN A 150 -12.46 -6.48 -16.83
CA ASN A 150 -13.01 -7.47 -15.91
C ASN A 150 -13.82 -6.82 -14.77
N GLY A 151 -14.17 -5.54 -14.90
CA GLY A 151 -15.04 -4.82 -13.97
C GLY A 151 -14.40 -4.48 -12.63
N ILE A 152 -13.07 -4.49 -12.52
CA ILE A 152 -12.34 -4.04 -11.33
C ILE A 152 -11.92 -2.58 -11.49
N THR A 153 -12.17 -1.79 -10.46
CA THR A 153 -11.72 -0.40 -10.37
C THR A 153 -10.97 -0.21 -9.05
N PRO A 154 -9.66 -0.10 -9.05
CA PRO A 154 -8.92 0.17 -7.81
C PRO A 154 -9.22 1.60 -7.31
N LYS A 155 -9.42 1.74 -6.01
CA LYS A 155 -9.62 3.05 -5.37
C LYS A 155 -8.30 3.81 -5.33
N TRP A 156 -7.20 3.11 -5.01
CA TRP A 156 -5.85 3.66 -4.97
C TRP A 156 -4.92 2.87 -5.89
N ILE A 157 -3.96 3.57 -6.47
CA ILE A 157 -2.93 3.00 -7.33
C ILE A 157 -1.58 3.57 -6.89
N GLN A 158 -0.68 2.70 -6.49
CA GLN A 158 0.66 3.02 -6.05
C GLN A 158 1.64 2.88 -7.22
N VAL A 159 2.42 3.93 -7.49
CA VAL A 159 3.43 3.98 -8.55
C VAL A 159 4.80 3.73 -7.93
N GLY A 160 5.31 2.50 -8.06
CA GLY A 160 6.52 2.02 -7.40
C GLY A 160 6.30 1.64 -5.94
N ASN A 161 7.10 0.73 -5.41
CA ASN A 161 7.09 0.26 -4.03
C ASN A 161 8.34 0.73 -3.29
N GLU A 162 8.15 1.39 -2.12
CA GLU A 162 9.23 1.85 -1.22
C GLU A 162 10.37 2.57 -1.95
N THR A 163 10.02 3.60 -2.70
CA THR A 163 10.91 4.26 -3.68
C THR A 163 11.86 5.30 -3.06
N ARG A 164 12.31 5.13 -1.80
CA ARG A 164 13.21 6.11 -1.17
C ARG A 164 14.50 6.35 -1.96
N ASN A 165 15.01 5.31 -2.62
CA ASN A 165 16.18 5.38 -3.49
C ASN A 165 15.81 5.53 -4.97
N GLY A 166 14.55 5.86 -5.29
CA GLY A 166 13.99 5.82 -6.64
C GLY A 166 13.51 4.41 -7.04
N PHE A 167 13.19 4.19 -8.31
CA PHE A 167 12.84 2.88 -8.87
C PHE A 167 13.35 2.79 -10.32
N LEU A 168 13.35 1.58 -10.90
CA LEU A 168 13.99 1.30 -12.19
C LEU A 168 15.50 1.60 -12.16
N TRP A 169 16.15 1.05 -11.15
CA TRP A 169 17.61 0.93 -11.06
C TRP A 169 17.95 -0.51 -10.61
N SER A 170 19.13 -1.00 -10.93
CA SER A 170 19.49 -2.41 -10.70
C SER A 170 20.73 -2.56 -9.85
N VAL A 171 20.75 -3.62 -9.06
CA VAL A 171 21.92 -4.08 -8.32
C VAL A 171 22.42 -5.42 -8.85
N LYS A 172 23.69 -5.72 -8.62
CA LYS A 172 24.22 -7.06 -8.79
C LYS A 172 23.45 -8.00 -7.89
N SER A 173 22.79 -8.99 -8.47
CA SER A 173 21.92 -9.92 -7.74
C SER A 173 22.32 -11.37 -7.99
N ASN A 174 22.08 -12.23 -6.99
CA ASN A 174 22.22 -13.67 -7.15
C ASN A 174 21.11 -14.26 -8.05
N LYS A 175 21.17 -15.57 -8.29
CA LYS A 175 20.20 -16.27 -9.15
C LYS A 175 18.74 -16.19 -8.69
N PHE A 176 18.50 -15.81 -7.44
CA PHE A 176 17.17 -15.65 -6.85
C PHE A 176 16.69 -14.18 -6.82
N GLY A 177 17.46 -13.24 -7.39
CA GLY A 177 17.13 -11.82 -7.43
C GLY A 177 17.50 -11.04 -6.16
N TRP A 178 18.15 -11.67 -5.16
CA TRP A 178 18.62 -10.97 -3.97
C TRP A 178 19.94 -10.25 -4.24
N PRO A 179 20.13 -9.04 -3.69
CA PRO A 179 21.39 -8.32 -3.82
C PRO A 179 22.60 -9.14 -3.34
N GLU A 180 23.66 -9.14 -4.13
CA GLU A 180 24.98 -9.63 -3.70
C GLU A 180 25.72 -8.48 -3.01
N LEU A 181 26.16 -8.72 -1.77
CA LEU A 181 26.95 -7.77 -1.02
C LEU A 181 28.43 -7.91 -1.35
N ASP A 182 29.17 -6.82 -1.39
CA ASP A 182 30.62 -6.81 -1.47
C ASP A 182 31.26 -7.18 -0.10
N GLU A 183 32.58 -7.20 -0.02
CA GLU A 183 33.35 -7.53 1.18
C GLU A 183 33.09 -6.55 2.36
N ASN A 184 32.54 -5.37 2.08
CA ASN A 184 32.18 -4.35 3.07
C ASN A 184 30.68 -4.36 3.41
N GLY A 185 29.90 -5.30 2.85
CA GLY A 185 28.47 -5.41 3.07
C GLY A 185 27.61 -4.45 2.22
N ASN A 186 28.18 -3.84 1.17
CA ASN A 186 27.47 -2.91 0.31
C ASN A 186 26.93 -3.60 -0.94
N THR A 187 25.81 -3.10 -1.48
CA THR A 187 25.29 -3.49 -2.77
C THR A 187 26.03 -2.79 -3.92
N THR A 188 26.23 -3.49 -5.03
CA THR A 188 26.80 -2.88 -6.24
C THR A 188 25.68 -2.49 -7.20
N ILE A 189 25.50 -1.19 -7.43
CA ILE A 189 24.56 -0.68 -8.42
C ILE A 189 25.13 -0.92 -9.81
N THR A 190 24.42 -1.68 -10.64
CA THR A 190 24.79 -2.02 -12.02
C THR A 190 24.15 -1.09 -13.03
N GLU A 191 22.93 -0.62 -12.76
CA GLU A 191 22.23 0.39 -13.54
C GLU A 191 21.56 1.39 -12.60
N SER A 192 21.59 2.68 -12.94
CA SER A 192 21.15 3.74 -12.02
C SER A 192 20.12 4.69 -12.63
N MET A 193 19.44 4.30 -13.70
CA MET A 193 18.60 5.22 -14.49
C MET A 193 17.55 5.94 -13.65
N GLY A 194 16.80 5.23 -12.81
CA GLY A 194 15.80 5.82 -11.92
C GLY A 194 16.26 5.98 -10.47
N HIS A 195 17.57 5.97 -10.19
CA HIS A 195 18.09 6.15 -8.83
C HIS A 195 18.04 7.63 -8.43
N VAL A 196 17.41 7.94 -7.30
CA VAL A 196 17.12 9.31 -6.87
C VAL A 196 18.38 10.19 -6.75
N ASP A 197 19.48 9.69 -6.16
CA ASP A 197 20.71 10.48 -5.95
C ASP A 197 21.56 10.63 -7.21
N ARG A 198 21.39 9.71 -8.20
CA ARG A 198 22.21 9.70 -9.41
C ARG A 198 21.52 10.37 -10.59
N ASN A 199 20.20 10.18 -10.71
CA ASN A 199 19.40 10.66 -11.82
C ASN A 199 18.01 11.15 -11.31
N PRO A 200 17.95 12.19 -10.48
CA PRO A 200 16.72 12.67 -9.85
C PRO A 200 15.64 13.06 -10.86
N GLU A 201 16.03 13.68 -11.98
CA GLU A 201 15.11 14.08 -13.06
C GLU A 201 14.47 12.85 -13.73
N GLN A 202 15.25 11.77 -13.94
CA GLN A 202 14.75 10.54 -14.57
C GLN A 202 13.83 9.78 -13.61
N TYR A 203 14.19 9.72 -12.32
CA TYR A 203 13.30 9.18 -11.30
C TYR A 203 11.95 9.89 -11.29
N ALA A 204 11.95 11.22 -11.22
CA ALA A 204 10.73 12.01 -11.23
C ALA A 204 9.96 11.84 -12.55
N GLY A 205 10.64 11.72 -13.67
CA GLY A 205 10.02 11.49 -14.98
C GLY A 205 9.37 10.11 -15.10
N PHE A 206 9.93 9.07 -14.52
CA PHE A 206 9.30 7.75 -14.42
C PHE A 206 8.04 7.82 -13.56
N PHE A 207 8.13 8.46 -12.38
CA PHE A 207 6.97 8.62 -11.51
C PHE A 207 5.85 9.40 -12.21
N ALA A 208 6.16 10.52 -12.87
CA ALA A 208 5.19 11.30 -13.64
C ALA A 208 4.54 10.48 -14.76
N THR A 209 5.32 9.64 -15.45
CA THR A 209 4.80 8.74 -16.49
C THR A 209 3.79 7.74 -15.90
N GLY A 210 4.12 7.12 -14.75
CA GLY A 210 3.22 6.19 -14.05
C GLY A 210 1.94 6.90 -13.58
N TYR A 211 2.06 8.09 -13.02
CA TYR A 211 0.91 8.90 -12.62
C TYR A 211 -0.05 9.16 -13.79
N GLU A 212 0.45 9.68 -14.90
CA GLU A 212 -0.36 10.00 -16.08
C GLU A 212 -0.95 8.72 -16.72
N ALA A 213 -0.21 7.60 -16.74
CA ALA A 213 -0.72 6.32 -17.20
C ALA A 213 -1.90 5.84 -16.35
N CYS A 214 -1.81 5.93 -15.02
CA CYS A 214 -2.91 5.63 -14.09
C CYS A 214 -4.14 6.51 -14.37
N LYS A 215 -3.95 7.82 -14.48
CA LYS A 215 -5.02 8.78 -14.73
C LYS A 215 -5.68 8.61 -16.11
N SER A 216 -4.94 8.11 -17.10
CA SER A 216 -5.49 7.85 -18.45
C SER A 216 -6.56 6.75 -18.45
N VAL A 217 -6.43 5.75 -17.56
CA VAL A 217 -7.37 4.61 -17.47
C VAL A 217 -8.42 4.84 -16.38
N PHE A 218 -7.98 5.28 -15.20
CA PHE A 218 -8.81 5.54 -14.03
C PHE A 218 -8.65 6.97 -13.49
N PRO A 219 -9.25 7.98 -14.12
CA PRO A 219 -9.04 9.39 -13.77
C PRO A 219 -9.50 9.75 -12.34
N LYS A 220 -10.35 8.92 -11.73
CA LYS A 220 -10.86 9.14 -10.37
C LYS A 220 -10.07 8.39 -9.30
N SER A 221 -9.28 7.38 -9.66
CA SER A 221 -8.45 6.67 -8.68
C SER A 221 -7.39 7.59 -8.11
N ILE A 222 -7.10 7.41 -6.83
CA ILE A 222 -6.08 8.18 -6.10
C ILE A 222 -4.71 7.57 -6.41
N VAL A 223 -3.82 8.34 -7.02
CA VAL A 223 -2.46 7.87 -7.35
C VAL A 223 -1.50 8.25 -6.23
N MET A 224 -0.72 7.28 -5.79
CA MET A 224 0.04 7.33 -4.56
C MET A 224 1.54 7.19 -4.83
N VAL A 225 2.36 8.01 -4.15
CA VAL A 225 3.80 7.76 -3.98
C VAL A 225 3.99 6.95 -2.70
N HIS A 226 4.91 5.98 -2.68
CA HIS A 226 5.17 5.15 -1.52
C HIS A 226 6.64 5.17 -1.12
N LEU A 227 6.88 5.52 0.14
CA LEU A 227 8.20 5.51 0.77
C LEU A 227 8.16 4.66 2.05
N ASP A 228 9.26 3.99 2.34
CA ASP A 228 9.46 3.29 3.60
C ASP A 228 9.88 4.24 4.73
N ASN A 229 10.17 3.67 5.91
CA ASN A 229 10.60 4.42 7.09
C ASN A 229 9.72 5.64 7.40
N GLY A 230 8.40 5.45 7.53
CA GLY A 230 7.43 6.52 7.78
C GLY A 230 7.77 7.44 8.96
N PHE A 231 8.67 6.99 9.85
CA PHE A 231 9.20 7.76 10.98
C PHE A 231 10.34 8.73 10.61
N ASP A 232 10.87 8.67 9.38
CA ASP A 232 12.04 9.46 8.97
C ASP A 232 11.63 10.68 8.14
N LYS A 233 11.44 11.78 8.83
CA LYS A 233 11.01 13.04 8.24
C LYS A 233 11.97 13.57 7.16
N ASP A 234 13.27 13.43 7.36
CA ASP A 234 14.28 13.98 6.45
C ASP A 234 14.31 13.20 5.14
N LEU A 235 14.10 11.88 5.21
CA LEU A 235 13.91 11.02 4.03
C LEU A 235 12.73 11.50 3.18
N TYR A 236 11.57 11.76 3.81
CA TYR A 236 10.37 12.24 3.10
C TYR A 236 10.57 13.63 2.52
N ASP A 237 11.22 14.52 3.25
CA ASP A 237 11.53 15.85 2.77
C ASP A 237 12.41 15.84 1.53
N TYR A 238 13.43 14.99 1.54
CA TYR A 238 14.35 14.84 0.43
C TYR A 238 13.65 14.23 -0.78
N ASN A 239 13.09 13.04 -0.65
CA ASN A 239 12.54 12.30 -1.79
C ASN A 239 11.35 13.01 -2.44
N LEU A 240 10.36 13.42 -1.62
CA LEU A 240 9.20 14.15 -2.13
C LEU A 240 9.58 15.54 -2.66
N GLY A 241 10.63 16.15 -2.10
CA GLY A 241 11.24 17.37 -2.62
C GLY A 241 11.77 17.18 -4.03
N VAL A 242 12.57 16.14 -4.26
CA VAL A 242 13.09 15.78 -5.59
C VAL A 242 11.95 15.58 -6.59
N LEU A 243 10.93 14.80 -6.25
CA LEU A 243 9.78 14.58 -7.13
C LEU A 243 9.07 15.90 -7.49
N LYS A 244 8.78 16.71 -6.48
CA LYS A 244 8.08 17.99 -6.64
C LYS A 244 8.87 18.99 -7.48
N ASP A 245 10.16 19.13 -7.21
CA ASP A 245 11.04 20.10 -7.88
C ASP A 245 11.24 19.73 -9.36
N ASN A 246 11.10 18.44 -9.72
CA ASN A 246 11.12 17.95 -11.09
C ASN A 246 9.72 17.76 -11.70
N GLY A 247 8.67 18.36 -11.09
CA GLY A 247 7.34 18.47 -11.69
C GLY A 247 6.45 17.24 -11.59
N ALA A 248 6.84 16.22 -10.83
CA ALA A 248 6.00 15.06 -10.57
C ALA A 248 4.79 15.44 -9.68
N LYS A 249 3.71 14.69 -9.82
CA LYS A 249 2.44 14.90 -9.11
C LYS A 249 1.98 13.60 -8.50
N TRP A 250 1.36 13.67 -7.34
CA TRP A 250 0.67 12.57 -6.66
C TRP A 250 -0.57 13.09 -5.95
N ASP A 251 -1.51 12.22 -5.64
CA ASP A 251 -2.73 12.58 -4.92
C ASP A 251 -2.63 12.24 -3.42
N MET A 252 -1.79 11.27 -3.04
CA MET A 252 -1.65 10.77 -1.68
C MET A 252 -0.23 10.25 -1.43
N ILE A 253 0.23 10.27 -0.18
CA ILE A 253 1.49 9.68 0.24
C ILE A 253 1.22 8.38 0.98
N GLY A 254 1.84 7.28 0.51
CA GLY A 254 1.92 6.00 1.19
C GLY A 254 3.19 5.90 2.04
N MET A 255 3.08 5.29 3.22
CA MET A 255 4.18 5.09 4.17
C MET A 255 4.25 3.62 4.60
N SER A 256 5.47 3.06 4.72
CA SER A 256 5.70 1.86 5.52
C SER A 256 6.09 2.22 6.94
N LEU A 257 5.52 1.52 7.90
CA LEU A 257 5.81 1.67 9.33
C LEU A 257 6.13 0.31 9.96
N TYR A 258 7.40 0.03 10.16
CA TYR A 258 7.86 -1.22 10.77
C TYR A 258 8.74 -0.95 11.99
N PRO A 259 8.17 -0.87 13.20
CA PRO A 259 8.96 -0.62 14.42
C PRO A 259 10.09 -1.64 14.60
N PHE A 260 9.81 -2.93 14.34
CA PHE A 260 10.83 -3.98 14.43
C PHE A 260 12.02 -3.71 13.49
N TRP A 261 11.77 -3.43 12.21
CA TRP A 261 12.85 -3.20 11.24
C TRP A 261 13.60 -1.89 11.49
N ALA A 262 12.95 -0.89 12.09
CA ALA A 262 13.61 0.34 12.49
C ALA A 262 14.68 0.11 13.58
N LEU A 263 14.45 -0.84 14.49
CA LEU A 263 15.40 -1.24 15.51
C LEU A 263 16.47 -2.19 14.96
N ASP A 264 16.05 -3.23 14.22
CA ASP A 264 16.95 -4.24 13.63
C ASP A 264 17.95 -3.58 12.66
N GLY A 265 17.53 -2.59 11.89
CA GLY A 265 18.38 -1.78 11.02
C GLY A 265 19.18 -0.68 11.71
N GLY A 266 19.07 -0.52 13.03
CA GLY A 266 19.80 0.47 13.80
C GLY A 266 19.35 1.92 13.59
N PHE A 267 18.18 2.17 12.97
CA PHE A 267 17.66 3.52 12.73
C PHE A 267 17.06 4.14 14.00
N ARG A 268 16.52 3.32 14.88
CA ARG A 268 15.88 3.72 16.15
C ARG A 268 16.20 2.69 17.24
N THR A 269 15.88 3.02 18.47
CA THR A 269 16.14 2.19 19.66
C THR A 269 14.89 1.87 20.46
N ASP A 270 13.75 2.45 20.11
CA ASP A 270 12.47 2.29 20.79
C ASP A 270 11.32 2.17 19.77
N GLU A 271 10.62 1.02 19.78
CA GLU A 271 9.49 0.74 18.88
C GLU A 271 8.32 1.72 19.06
N ASP A 272 8.04 2.14 20.29
CA ASP A 272 6.95 3.07 20.59
C ASP A 272 7.27 4.49 20.12
N GLN A 273 8.55 4.89 20.14
CA GLN A 273 9.01 6.14 19.56
C GLN A 273 8.91 6.12 18.02
N VAL A 274 9.18 4.99 17.38
CA VAL A 274 8.98 4.81 15.92
C VAL A 274 7.54 5.11 15.51
N ILE A 275 6.55 4.61 16.27
CA ILE A 275 5.13 4.89 16.02
C ILE A 275 4.85 6.39 16.21
N THR A 276 5.32 6.99 17.30
CA THR A 276 5.17 8.43 17.57
C THR A 276 5.74 9.29 16.44
N ASP A 277 6.99 9.01 16.04
CA ASP A 277 7.66 9.75 14.96
C ASP A 277 6.90 9.65 13.64
N CYS A 278 6.32 8.48 13.32
CA CYS A 278 5.51 8.29 12.12
C CYS A 278 4.23 9.13 12.15
N ILE A 279 3.48 9.13 13.27
CA ILE A 279 2.28 9.95 13.43
C ILE A 279 2.59 11.46 13.30
N GLU A 280 3.72 11.90 13.84
CA GLU A 280 4.19 13.27 13.67
C GLU A 280 4.55 13.57 12.20
N ASN A 281 5.23 12.64 11.53
CA ASN A 281 5.62 12.79 10.14
C ASN A 281 4.40 12.83 9.20
N ILE A 282 3.36 12.02 9.45
CA ILE A 282 2.08 12.08 8.71
C ILE A 282 1.52 13.52 8.70
N LYS A 283 1.45 14.16 9.87
CA LYS A 283 0.96 15.55 9.97
C LYS A 283 1.85 16.53 9.23
N TYR A 284 3.15 16.32 9.35
CA TYR A 284 4.15 17.18 8.73
C TYR A 284 4.10 17.14 7.21
N VAL A 285 4.18 15.94 6.60
CA VAL A 285 4.20 15.80 5.13
C VAL A 285 2.86 16.19 4.52
N SER A 286 1.75 15.83 5.15
CA SER A 286 0.43 16.26 4.69
C SER A 286 0.33 17.80 4.62
N LYS A 287 0.78 18.50 5.65
CA LYS A 287 0.81 19.95 5.67
C LYS A 287 1.75 20.53 4.60
N LYS A 288 2.94 19.93 4.45
CA LYS A 288 3.99 20.42 3.54
C LYS A 288 3.65 20.21 2.07
N PHE A 289 3.08 19.07 1.74
CA PHE A 289 2.79 18.67 0.36
C PHE A 289 1.32 18.83 -0.03
N GLY A 290 0.43 19.09 0.93
CA GLY A 290 -0.96 19.45 0.67
C GLY A 290 -1.85 18.26 0.25
N CYS A 291 -1.55 17.03 0.72
CA CYS A 291 -2.31 15.84 0.39
C CYS A 291 -2.50 14.94 1.61
N ASP A 292 -3.43 14.00 1.49
CA ASP A 292 -3.67 12.97 2.51
C ASP A 292 -2.53 11.93 2.53
N VAL A 293 -2.47 11.17 3.62
CA VAL A 293 -1.45 10.14 3.87
C VAL A 293 -2.12 8.82 4.23
N MET A 294 -1.47 7.71 3.97
CA MET A 294 -1.90 6.38 4.37
C MET A 294 -0.70 5.53 4.81
N ILE A 295 -0.81 4.82 5.92
CA ILE A 295 0.13 3.75 6.24
C ILE A 295 -0.28 2.54 5.40
N VAL A 296 0.45 2.29 4.31
CA VAL A 296 0.12 1.24 3.34
C VAL A 296 0.81 -0.08 3.64
N GLU A 297 1.79 -0.06 4.56
CA GLU A 297 2.44 -1.25 5.10
C GLU A 297 2.77 -1.06 6.57
N THR A 298 2.44 -2.06 7.38
CA THR A 298 2.95 -2.21 8.74
C THR A 298 3.02 -3.69 9.12
N GLY A 299 3.72 -3.98 10.21
CA GLY A 299 3.81 -5.32 10.77
C GLY A 299 4.52 -5.27 12.12
N PHE A 300 4.17 -6.22 12.99
CA PHE A 300 4.68 -6.29 14.36
C PHE A 300 5.20 -7.69 14.66
N LEU A 301 6.25 -7.77 15.48
CA LEU A 301 6.94 -9.04 15.75
C LEU A 301 5.98 -10.08 16.36
N VAL A 302 5.99 -11.27 15.77
CA VAL A 302 5.26 -12.43 16.25
C VAL A 302 6.23 -13.38 16.95
N ASP A 303 5.90 -13.72 18.20
CA ASP A 303 6.58 -14.76 18.97
C ASP A 303 5.53 -15.47 19.83
N GLU A 304 4.99 -16.57 19.29
CA GLU A 304 3.96 -17.35 19.98
C GLU A 304 4.47 -17.98 21.29
N SER A 305 5.79 -18.05 21.48
CA SER A 305 6.38 -18.53 22.74
C SER A 305 6.43 -17.47 23.84
N ASP A 306 6.22 -16.17 23.48
CA ASP A 306 6.19 -15.05 24.40
C ASP A 306 4.81 -14.33 24.35
N PRO A 307 3.86 -14.70 25.22
CA PRO A 307 2.54 -14.04 25.28
C PRO A 307 2.61 -12.53 25.56
N ALA A 308 3.63 -12.08 26.29
CA ALA A 308 3.79 -10.65 26.58
C ALA A 308 4.21 -9.88 25.30
N ARG A 309 5.07 -10.47 24.47
CA ARG A 309 5.44 -9.92 23.16
C ARG A 309 4.22 -9.87 22.24
N MET A 310 3.41 -10.93 22.20
CA MET A 310 2.20 -10.98 21.38
C MET A 310 1.22 -9.88 21.77
N GLU A 311 0.98 -9.68 23.07
CA GLU A 311 0.09 -8.62 23.56
C GLU A 311 0.67 -7.22 23.30
N ARG A 312 1.99 -7.05 23.43
CA ARG A 312 2.66 -5.79 23.04
C ARG A 312 2.44 -5.50 21.54
N SER A 313 2.63 -6.47 20.67
CA SER A 313 2.42 -6.31 19.22
C SER A 313 0.97 -5.95 18.89
N ARG A 314 -0.02 -6.59 19.55
CA ARG A 314 -1.44 -6.22 19.44
C ARG A 314 -1.67 -4.76 19.87
N SER A 315 -1.14 -4.38 21.03
CA SER A 315 -1.29 -3.04 21.58
C SER A 315 -0.64 -1.97 20.68
N GLN A 316 0.51 -2.28 20.08
CA GLN A 316 1.19 -1.38 19.14
C GLN A 316 0.40 -1.19 17.85
N LEU A 317 -0.20 -2.25 17.29
CA LEU A 317 -1.09 -2.13 16.13
C LEU A 317 -2.35 -1.31 16.48
N ALA A 318 -3.01 -1.63 17.60
CA ALA A 318 -4.17 -0.87 18.06
C ALA A 318 -3.84 0.61 18.30
N ARG A 319 -2.69 0.90 18.91
CA ARG A 319 -2.17 2.27 19.06
C ARG A 319 -1.94 2.95 17.71
N THR A 320 -1.32 2.27 16.75
CA THR A 320 -1.07 2.82 15.41
C THR A 320 -2.39 3.21 14.73
N ILE A 321 -3.40 2.35 14.77
CA ILE A 321 -4.73 2.64 14.22
C ILE A 321 -5.37 3.83 14.95
N ARG A 322 -5.45 3.77 16.27
CA ARG A 322 -6.09 4.79 17.12
C ARG A 322 -5.44 6.18 16.93
N GLU A 323 -4.10 6.26 16.95
CA GLU A 323 -3.41 7.53 16.78
C GLU A 323 -3.50 8.06 15.33
N SER A 324 -3.52 7.17 14.33
CA SER A 324 -3.78 7.56 12.93
C SER A 324 -5.15 8.20 12.75
N ILE A 325 -6.17 7.72 13.47
CA ILE A 325 -7.53 8.30 13.44
C ILE A 325 -7.58 9.61 14.23
N ASN A 326 -7.11 9.59 15.48
CA ASN A 326 -7.39 10.65 16.45
C ASN A 326 -6.37 11.78 16.42
N ASN A 327 -5.12 11.51 16.06
CA ASN A 327 -3.99 12.43 16.26
C ASN A 327 -3.43 13.01 14.95
N THR A 328 -4.03 12.69 13.80
CA THR A 328 -3.56 13.19 12.49
C THR A 328 -4.47 14.25 11.88
N ASN A 329 -5.44 14.78 12.61
CA ASN A 329 -6.42 15.75 12.11
C ASN A 329 -7.20 15.27 10.87
N GLY A 330 -7.41 13.95 10.74
CA GLY A 330 -8.14 13.32 9.66
C GLY A 330 -7.38 13.22 8.32
N VAL A 331 -6.10 13.57 8.29
CA VAL A 331 -5.28 13.45 7.06
C VAL A 331 -4.73 12.04 6.84
N CYS A 332 -4.60 11.23 7.89
CA CYS A 332 -4.36 9.79 7.72
C CYS A 332 -5.66 9.11 7.32
N LYS A 333 -5.63 8.32 6.23
CA LYS A 333 -6.83 7.69 5.68
C LYS A 333 -6.94 6.20 5.97
N GLY A 334 -5.87 5.55 6.38
CA GLY A 334 -5.91 4.12 6.66
C GLY A 334 -4.59 3.55 7.16
N VAL A 335 -4.67 2.30 7.62
CA VAL A 335 -3.56 1.47 8.06
C VAL A 335 -3.72 0.08 7.45
N PHE A 336 -2.69 -0.39 6.75
CA PHE A 336 -2.65 -1.70 6.11
C PHE A 336 -1.55 -2.55 6.74
N TYR A 337 -1.90 -3.77 7.14
CA TYR A 337 -0.95 -4.77 7.60
C TYR A 337 -0.37 -5.51 6.40
N TRP A 338 0.96 -5.65 6.35
CA TRP A 338 1.61 -6.32 5.24
C TRP A 338 1.67 -7.83 5.47
N GLU A 339 1.04 -8.60 4.57
CA GLU A 339 1.00 -10.06 4.54
C GLU A 339 0.70 -10.67 5.93
N PRO A 340 -0.41 -10.29 6.60
CA PRO A 340 -0.73 -10.81 7.93
C PRO A 340 -0.93 -12.32 7.95
N GLU A 341 -1.36 -12.93 6.86
CA GLU A 341 -1.61 -14.35 6.69
C GLU A 341 -0.34 -15.20 6.65
N CYS A 342 0.83 -14.57 6.57
CA CYS A 342 2.12 -15.24 6.62
C CYS A 342 2.30 -15.99 7.94
N ARG A 343 2.87 -17.19 7.83
CA ARG A 343 3.29 -17.97 8.99
C ARG A 343 4.58 -17.41 9.58
N PRO A 344 4.77 -17.46 10.90
CA PRO A 344 5.97 -16.94 11.55
C PRO A 344 7.28 -17.55 11.03
N SER A 345 7.26 -18.84 10.63
CA SER A 345 8.41 -19.52 10.00
C SER A 345 8.82 -18.93 8.63
N GLN A 346 7.92 -18.24 7.95
CA GLN A 346 8.17 -17.61 6.65
C GLN A 346 8.47 -16.13 6.78
N TYR A 347 7.73 -15.44 7.66
CA TYR A 347 7.90 -14.02 7.88
C TYR A 347 7.54 -13.66 9.32
N LYS A 348 8.54 -13.22 10.08
CA LYS A 348 8.41 -13.00 11.53
C LYS A 348 7.45 -11.89 11.95
N LEU A 349 6.92 -11.11 11.01
CA LEU A 349 5.90 -10.10 11.24
C LEU A 349 4.53 -10.52 10.68
N GLY A 350 4.39 -11.75 10.17
CA GLY A 350 3.09 -12.32 9.83
C GLY A 350 2.24 -12.46 11.11
N ALA A 351 0.91 -12.23 11.02
CA ALA A 351 0.04 -12.19 12.19
C ALA A 351 -0.84 -13.45 12.36
N PHE A 352 -0.48 -14.52 11.67
CA PHE A 352 -1.13 -15.83 11.76
C PHE A 352 -0.21 -16.85 12.40
N THR A 353 -0.80 -17.90 12.97
CA THR A 353 -0.09 -19.06 13.52
C THR A 353 0.42 -20.00 12.41
N GLU A 354 1.30 -20.93 12.75
CA GLU A 354 1.80 -21.92 11.78
C GLU A 354 0.70 -22.79 11.17
N ASP A 355 -0.43 -22.97 11.85
CA ASP A 355 -1.58 -23.72 11.34
C ASP A 355 -2.62 -22.85 10.61
N GLY A 356 -2.33 -21.57 10.37
CA GLY A 356 -3.15 -20.68 9.55
C GLY A 356 -4.32 -20.03 10.26
N ARG A 357 -4.23 -19.77 11.56
CA ARG A 357 -5.22 -19.02 12.35
C ARG A 357 -4.73 -17.62 12.67
N PRO A 358 -5.62 -16.62 12.74
CA PRO A 358 -5.22 -15.30 13.19
C PRO A 358 -4.79 -15.33 14.66
N THR A 359 -3.67 -14.69 14.95
CA THR A 359 -3.20 -14.48 16.33
C THR A 359 -3.96 -13.34 17.00
N VAL A 360 -3.67 -13.10 18.28
CA VAL A 360 -4.25 -11.98 19.04
C VAL A 360 -3.93 -10.61 18.44
N ILE A 361 -2.85 -10.49 17.65
CA ILE A 361 -2.48 -9.24 16.97
C ILE A 361 -3.60 -8.75 16.06
N MET A 362 -4.28 -9.66 15.36
CA MET A 362 -5.38 -9.31 14.45
C MET A 362 -6.64 -8.79 15.16
N ASP A 363 -6.76 -8.97 16.48
CA ASP A 363 -7.88 -8.40 17.25
C ASP A 363 -7.84 -6.87 17.26
N ALA A 364 -6.65 -6.29 17.12
CA ALA A 364 -6.48 -4.84 17.05
C ALA A 364 -7.34 -4.17 15.97
N PHE A 365 -7.73 -4.88 14.91
CA PHE A 365 -8.63 -4.34 13.88
C PHE A 365 -10.07 -4.16 14.33
N LYS A 366 -10.49 -4.81 15.42
CA LYS A 366 -11.83 -4.67 16.02
C LYS A 366 -11.82 -3.82 17.28
N ASP A 367 -10.78 -3.95 18.10
CA ASP A 367 -10.72 -3.38 19.45
C ASP A 367 -9.71 -2.23 19.62
N TRP A 368 -9.27 -1.61 18.50
CA TRP A 368 -8.30 -0.49 18.53
C TRP A 368 -8.78 0.73 19.34
N SER A 369 -10.08 0.87 19.56
CA SER A 369 -10.68 1.99 20.29
C SER A 369 -10.72 1.78 21.81
N GLU A 370 -10.44 0.58 22.29
CA GLU A 370 -10.36 0.26 23.71
C GLU A 370 -9.01 0.65 24.30
#